data_52f709a5f5816d7cc1c452fcddd42c64
#
_entry.id   52f709a5f5816d7cc1c452fcddd42c64
#
_cell.length_a   1.000
_cell.length_b   1.000
_cell.length_c   1.000
_cell.angle_alpha   90.00
_cell.angle_beta   90.00
_cell.angle_gamma   90.00
#
_symmetry.space_group_name_H-M   'P 1'
#
loop_
_entity.id
_entity.type
_entity.pdbx_description
1 polymer ?
#
loop_
_entity_poly.entity_id
_entity_poly.type
_entity_poly.pdbx_seq_one_letter_code
_entity_poly.pdbx_strand_id
1 'polypeptide(L)'
;MTGNAIRTMPRSCRALSAVWTFSILAFVCLCLTTAATTAKPSLAPQSLTKTSHLPHVNPQFRHPTDVHQLFFLQRTINANTVVYTAHFDAAGNLDANTPVAVYWRRFQEKGQVMPLRWYERAFGFGVRLRKSDTPNTLRLTFNGLKSQELELRQTGPFSAALFAQINNRNYRLIYAYLDVDESGLFPKVTRLRLYTNDPLTGLYVTHTIAVSGGAYTE
;
A
#
# COMPACT_ATOMS: atom_id res chain seq x y z
N MET A 1 -17.61 -71.53 -10.82
CA MET A 1 -18.01 -71.62 -12.24
C MET A 1 -17.40 -70.49 -12.95
N THR A 2 -16.29 -70.77 -13.51
CA THR A 2 -15.95 -70.84 -14.95
C THR A 2 -16.18 -69.51 -15.67
N GLY A 3 -15.25 -68.94 -16.39
CA GLY A 3 -14.02 -69.46 -16.91
C GLY A 3 -13.28 -68.31 -17.71
N ASN A 4 -12.07 -68.64 -17.95
CA ASN A 4 -11.04 -67.96 -18.75
C ASN A 4 -11.47 -67.53 -20.14
N ALA A 5 -10.78 -66.49 -20.69
CA ALA A 5 -10.16 -66.60 -22.00
C ALA A 5 -9.10 -65.55 -22.26
N ILE A 6 -7.90 -66.02 -22.39
CA ILE A 6 -6.68 -65.41 -22.94
C ILE A 6 -6.79 -65.41 -24.48
N ARG A 7 -6.32 -64.42 -25.19
CA ARG A 7 -5.77 -64.51 -26.56
C ARG A 7 -4.88 -63.28 -26.84
N THR A 8 -3.59 -63.44 -26.76
CA THR A 8 -2.50 -63.65 -27.73
C THR A 8 -2.48 -62.73 -28.95
N MET A 9 -1.30 -62.10 -29.04
CA MET A 9 -0.71 -61.35 -30.16
C MET A 9 -0.68 -62.15 -31.49
N PRO A 10 -0.38 -61.46 -32.61
CA PRO A 10 0.96 -61.63 -33.12
C PRO A 10 1.66 -60.39 -33.72
N ARG A 11 2.90 -60.60 -33.89
CA ARG A 11 4.10 -59.90 -34.34
C ARG A 11 4.11 -59.60 -35.86
N SER A 12 5.07 -58.66 -36.13
CA SER A 12 5.96 -58.52 -37.32
C SER A 12 5.39 -57.69 -38.48
N CYS A 13 6.13 -56.77 -39.09
CA CYS A 13 7.40 -56.86 -39.78
C CYS A 13 8.03 -55.49 -40.01
N ARG A 14 9.33 -55.36 -39.75
CA ARG A 14 10.46 -55.03 -40.63
C ARG A 14 10.32 -53.80 -41.54
N ALA A 15 11.11 -52.82 -41.23
CA ALA A 15 12.34 -52.35 -41.95
C ALA A 15 12.12 -51.56 -43.22
N LEU A 16 12.69 -50.40 -43.27
CA LEU A 16 13.74 -50.00 -44.23
C LEU A 16 14.28 -48.60 -43.88
N SER A 17 15.57 -48.59 -43.89
CA SER A 17 16.51 -47.49 -43.77
C SER A 17 16.35 -46.43 -44.84
N ALA A 18 16.46 -45.16 -44.47
CA ALA A 18 16.98 -44.13 -45.33
C ALA A 18 17.74 -43.11 -44.49
N VAL A 19 19.02 -43.19 -44.59
CA VAL A 19 20.02 -42.26 -44.15
C VAL A 19 19.87 -40.97 -45.00
N TRP A 20 19.56 -39.86 -44.35
CA TRP A 20 19.80 -38.55 -44.93
C TRP A 20 20.49 -37.69 -43.89
N THR A 21 21.78 -37.58 -44.07
CA THR A 21 22.66 -36.56 -43.49
C THR A 21 22.24 -35.21 -44.03
N PHE A 22 21.74 -34.34 -43.19
CA PHE A 22 21.71 -32.90 -43.45
C PHE A 22 22.28 -32.12 -42.29
N SER A 23 23.24 -31.37 -42.67
CA SER A 23 24.13 -30.42 -42.05
C SER A 23 23.49 -29.62 -40.91
N ILE A 24 24.23 -29.60 -39.85
CA ILE A 24 24.07 -28.79 -38.66
C ILE A 24 24.30 -27.35 -39.04
N LEU A 25 23.29 -26.50 -38.94
CA LEU A 25 23.48 -25.08 -38.75
C LEU A 25 22.91 -24.74 -37.36
N ALA A 26 23.80 -24.70 -36.38
CA ALA A 26 23.52 -24.30 -35.04
C ALA A 26 23.14 -22.82 -35.02
N PHE A 27 21.86 -22.53 -35.08
CA PHE A 27 21.35 -21.21 -34.76
C PHE A 27 21.19 -21.14 -33.21
N VAL A 28 22.28 -20.68 -32.57
CA VAL A 28 22.21 -20.29 -31.17
C VAL A 28 21.32 -19.04 -31.09
N CYS A 29 20.03 -19.27 -30.97
CA CYS A 29 19.08 -18.24 -30.63
C CYS A 29 19.31 -17.88 -29.11
N LEU A 30 20.18 -16.92 -28.87
CA LEU A 30 20.42 -16.29 -27.61
C LEU A 30 19.13 -15.52 -27.25
N CYS A 31 18.13 -16.22 -26.68
CA CYS A 31 16.99 -15.58 -26.05
C CYS A 31 17.50 -14.78 -24.85
N LEU A 32 17.87 -13.53 -25.11
CA LEU A 32 17.95 -12.50 -24.08
C LEU A 32 16.51 -12.33 -23.53
N THR A 33 16.17 -13.12 -22.52
CA THR A 33 15.03 -12.84 -21.67
C THR A 33 15.35 -11.57 -20.91
N THR A 34 15.01 -10.43 -21.49
CA THR A 34 14.91 -9.18 -20.73
C THR A 34 13.82 -9.42 -19.69
N ALA A 35 14.24 -9.72 -18.48
CA ALA A 35 13.37 -9.67 -17.32
C ALA A 35 12.86 -8.23 -17.24
N ALA A 36 11.66 -8.00 -17.72
CA ALA A 36 10.94 -6.77 -17.49
C ALA A 36 10.71 -6.69 -15.98
N THR A 37 11.61 -6.00 -15.30
CA THR A 37 11.39 -5.59 -13.90
C THR A 37 10.19 -4.67 -13.96
N THR A 38 9.01 -5.21 -13.65
CA THR A 38 7.81 -4.41 -13.42
C THR A 38 8.08 -3.52 -12.23
N ALA A 39 8.61 -2.33 -12.50
CA ALA A 39 8.78 -1.32 -11.48
C ALA A 39 7.38 -1.04 -10.89
N LYS A 40 7.22 -1.34 -9.60
CA LYS A 40 6.04 -0.97 -8.81
C LYS A 40 5.79 0.52 -9.07
N PRO A 41 4.57 0.94 -9.47
CA PRO A 41 4.30 2.34 -9.73
C PRO A 41 4.60 3.14 -8.45
N SER A 42 5.69 3.86 -8.47
CA SER A 42 6.06 4.80 -7.41
C SER A 42 5.18 6.03 -7.58
N LEU A 43 4.53 6.46 -6.49
CA LEU A 43 3.87 7.76 -6.42
C LEU A 43 4.97 8.85 -6.50
N ALA A 44 5.37 9.22 -7.72
CA ALA A 44 6.31 10.31 -7.89
C ALA A 44 5.61 11.64 -7.56
N PRO A 45 6.08 12.41 -6.58
CA PRO A 45 5.48 13.69 -6.25
C PRO A 45 5.71 14.69 -7.39
N GLN A 46 4.65 15.42 -7.76
CA GLN A 46 4.70 16.46 -8.79
C GLN A 46 5.32 17.76 -8.27
N SER A 47 5.28 17.98 -6.96
CA SER A 47 5.91 19.11 -6.31
C SER A 47 6.40 18.76 -4.92
N LEU A 48 7.46 19.45 -4.49
CA LEU A 48 8.09 19.30 -3.18
C LEU A 48 8.28 20.65 -2.53
N THR A 49 7.67 20.87 -1.37
CA THR A 49 7.86 22.10 -0.57
C THR A 49 8.41 21.74 0.80
N LYS A 50 9.41 22.48 1.28
CA LYS A 50 10.03 22.29 2.60
C LYS A 50 9.75 23.50 3.48
N THR A 51 9.39 23.26 4.75
CA THR A 51 9.10 24.32 5.75
C THR A 51 9.65 23.93 7.12
N SER A 52 9.89 24.91 7.98
CA SER A 52 10.32 24.69 9.37
C SER A 52 9.16 24.35 10.31
N HIS A 53 7.92 24.59 9.90
CA HIS A 53 6.71 24.31 10.67
C HIS A 53 5.76 23.42 9.87
N LEU A 54 4.92 22.66 10.57
CA LEU A 54 3.92 21.83 9.95
C LEU A 54 2.87 22.69 9.24
N PRO A 55 2.73 22.59 7.89
CA PRO A 55 1.73 23.37 7.19
C PRO A 55 0.31 22.95 7.58
N HIS A 56 -0.59 23.89 7.68
CA HIS A 56 -2.01 23.68 7.94
C HIS A 56 -2.80 24.03 6.69
N VAL A 57 -3.27 23.03 5.95
CA VAL A 57 -3.92 23.23 4.65
C VAL A 57 -5.19 24.06 4.76
N ASN A 58 -6.01 23.73 5.73
CA ASN A 58 -7.22 24.47 6.04
C ASN A 58 -7.19 24.88 7.53
N PRO A 59 -6.91 26.16 7.85
CA PRO A 59 -6.83 26.63 9.24
C PRO A 59 -8.12 26.42 10.04
N GLN A 60 -9.27 26.26 9.38
CA GLN A 60 -10.55 25.97 10.04
C GLN A 60 -10.69 24.51 10.47
N PHE A 61 -9.89 23.60 9.92
CA PHE A 61 -9.93 22.19 10.26
C PHE A 61 -8.93 21.89 11.37
N ARG A 62 -9.44 21.35 12.49
CA ARG A 62 -8.59 20.97 13.60
C ARG A 62 -7.71 19.78 13.25
N HIS A 63 -6.45 19.83 13.67
CA HIS A 63 -5.60 18.65 13.71
C HIS A 63 -5.94 17.83 14.97
N PRO A 64 -6.20 16.53 14.86
CA PRO A 64 -6.40 15.67 16.01
C PRO A 64 -5.08 15.50 16.79
N THR A 65 -5.21 15.30 18.10
CA THR A 65 -4.08 15.05 19.02
C THR A 65 -4.39 13.83 19.88
N ASP A 66 -4.69 12.72 19.22
CA ASP A 66 -5.06 11.49 19.90
C ASP A 66 -3.82 10.78 20.48
N VAL A 67 -4.02 10.05 21.59
CA VAL A 67 -2.96 9.27 22.21
C VAL A 67 -2.46 8.21 21.21
N HIS A 68 -1.14 8.04 21.12
CA HIS A 68 -0.47 7.13 20.17
C HIS A 68 -0.83 7.36 18.71
N GLN A 69 -1.16 8.60 18.35
CA GLN A 69 -1.49 8.94 16.97
C GLN A 69 -0.29 8.72 16.05
N LEU A 70 -0.50 7.92 15.01
CA LEU A 70 0.47 7.66 13.95
C LEU A 70 0.41 8.75 12.88
N PHE A 71 -0.78 8.98 12.36
CA PHE A 71 -1.09 10.04 11.41
C PHE A 71 -2.61 10.23 11.31
N PHE A 72 -3.05 11.20 10.53
CA PHE A 72 -4.46 11.41 10.22
C PHE A 72 -4.67 11.78 8.75
N LEU A 73 -5.90 11.65 8.28
CA LEU A 73 -6.31 11.96 6.93
C LEU A 73 -7.47 12.95 6.96
N GLN A 74 -7.25 14.11 6.33
CA GLN A 74 -8.25 15.15 6.09
C GLN A 74 -8.68 15.18 4.62
N ARG A 75 -9.83 15.79 4.34
CA ARG A 75 -10.40 15.93 3.01
C ARG A 75 -10.99 17.32 2.82
N THR A 76 -11.09 17.77 1.57
CA THR A 76 -11.73 19.07 1.24
C THR A 76 -13.20 19.17 1.64
N ILE A 77 -13.91 18.04 1.67
CA ILE A 77 -15.35 17.95 1.84
C ILE A 77 -15.82 18.56 3.17
N ASN A 78 -15.14 18.21 4.27
CA ASN A 78 -15.52 18.66 5.61
C ASN A 78 -14.39 18.47 6.63
N ALA A 79 -14.59 19.02 7.84
CA ALA A 79 -13.62 18.94 8.93
C ALA A 79 -13.48 17.54 9.56
N ASN A 80 -14.32 16.57 9.20
CA ASN A 80 -14.23 15.22 9.75
C ASN A 80 -12.95 14.54 9.27
N THR A 81 -12.20 13.99 10.22
CA THR A 81 -10.84 13.48 10.02
C THR A 81 -10.79 11.99 10.37
N VAL A 82 -10.14 11.20 9.54
CA VAL A 82 -9.82 9.79 9.85
C VAL A 82 -8.51 9.77 10.62
N VAL A 83 -8.52 9.16 11.79
CA VAL A 83 -7.35 9.07 12.67
C VAL A 83 -6.87 7.63 12.73
N TYR A 84 -5.55 7.48 12.70
CA TYR A 84 -4.85 6.20 12.81
C TYR A 84 -3.98 6.25 14.05
N THR A 85 -4.20 5.34 14.99
CA THR A 85 -3.46 5.25 16.25
C THR A 85 -2.80 3.89 16.39
N ALA A 86 -1.64 3.85 17.03
CA ALA A 86 -0.99 2.60 17.39
C ALA A 86 -1.64 2.01 18.66
N HIS A 87 -1.80 0.70 18.68
CA HIS A 87 -2.11 -0.05 19.89
C HIS A 87 -0.88 -0.78 20.39
N PHE A 88 -0.73 -0.81 21.71
CA PHE A 88 0.39 -1.45 22.39
C PHE A 88 -0.11 -2.45 23.42
N ASP A 89 0.67 -3.48 23.63
CA ASP A 89 0.50 -4.41 24.74
C ASP A 89 0.96 -3.79 26.09
N ALA A 90 0.81 -4.52 27.17
CA ALA A 90 1.21 -4.06 28.52
C ALA A 90 2.73 -3.83 28.65
N ALA A 91 3.54 -4.45 27.80
CA ALA A 91 4.99 -4.27 27.77
C ALA A 91 5.44 -3.09 26.90
N GLY A 92 4.49 -2.42 26.23
CA GLY A 92 4.75 -1.28 25.36
C GLY A 92 5.17 -1.68 23.94
N ASN A 93 4.97 -2.93 23.53
CA ASN A 93 5.18 -3.36 22.16
C ASN A 93 3.91 -3.17 21.35
N LEU A 94 4.03 -3.01 20.04
CA LEU A 94 2.87 -3.01 19.15
C LEU A 94 2.05 -4.29 19.35
N ASP A 95 0.73 -4.12 19.55
CA ASP A 95 -0.18 -5.26 19.75
C ASP A 95 -0.11 -6.21 18.55
N ALA A 96 0.07 -7.51 18.83
CA ALA A 96 0.30 -8.52 17.80
C ALA A 96 -0.92 -8.76 16.89
N ASN A 97 -2.14 -8.52 17.40
CA ASN A 97 -3.38 -8.80 16.70
C ASN A 97 -3.95 -7.56 16.01
N THR A 98 -3.94 -6.43 16.73
CA THR A 98 -4.54 -5.17 16.27
C THR A 98 -3.60 -3.98 16.48
N PRO A 99 -2.43 -3.96 15.82
CA PRO A 99 -1.43 -2.91 16.07
C PRO A 99 -1.86 -1.51 15.65
N VAL A 100 -2.93 -1.38 14.83
CA VAL A 100 -3.45 -0.09 14.36
C VAL A 100 -4.96 -0.04 14.51
N ALA A 101 -5.46 0.99 15.18
CA ALA A 101 -6.86 1.36 15.16
C ALA A 101 -7.12 2.48 14.16
N VAL A 102 -8.31 2.48 13.55
CA VAL A 102 -8.75 3.47 12.58
C VAL A 102 -10.17 3.88 12.87
N TYR A 103 -10.40 5.17 13.01
CA TYR A 103 -11.72 5.72 13.35
C TYR A 103 -11.90 7.15 12.84
N TRP A 104 -13.15 7.63 12.81
CA TRP A 104 -13.49 9.01 12.57
C TRP A 104 -13.36 9.87 13.81
N ARG A 105 -12.71 11.03 13.68
CA ARG A 105 -12.83 12.16 14.60
C ARG A 105 -13.75 13.19 13.93
N ARG A 106 -15.02 13.23 14.36
CA ARG A 106 -16.06 14.03 13.72
C ARG A 106 -16.07 15.44 14.28
N PHE A 107 -15.18 16.29 13.78
CA PHE A 107 -15.07 17.66 14.27
C PHE A 107 -16.30 18.53 14.00
N GLN A 108 -17.11 18.21 13.00
CA GLN A 108 -18.41 18.83 12.80
C GLN A 108 -19.41 18.45 13.91
N GLU A 109 -19.17 17.38 14.63
CA GLU A 109 -19.98 16.85 15.72
C GLU A 109 -19.19 16.90 17.04
N LYS A 110 -18.57 18.02 17.34
CA LYS A 110 -17.82 18.29 18.59
C LYS A 110 -16.60 17.37 18.80
N GLY A 111 -16.07 16.76 17.76
CA GLY A 111 -14.90 15.86 17.82
C GLY A 111 -15.23 14.46 18.34
N GLN A 112 -16.46 14.02 18.21
CA GLN A 112 -16.88 12.67 18.61
C GLN A 112 -16.06 11.61 17.85
N VAL A 113 -15.66 10.56 18.57
CA VAL A 113 -15.04 9.37 17.99
C VAL A 113 -16.12 8.43 17.47
N MET A 114 -16.02 8.01 16.21
CA MET A 114 -16.92 7.03 15.62
C MET A 114 -16.15 5.96 14.84
N PRO A 115 -16.51 4.68 14.96
CA PRO A 115 -15.89 3.64 14.18
C PRO A 115 -16.13 3.84 12.67
N LEU A 116 -15.21 3.37 11.84
CA LEU A 116 -15.47 3.26 10.40
C LEU A 116 -16.61 2.29 10.15
N ARG A 117 -17.47 2.62 9.20
CA ARG A 117 -18.45 1.68 8.66
C ARG A 117 -17.71 0.57 7.90
N TRP A 118 -18.34 -0.60 7.76
CA TRP A 118 -17.69 -1.75 7.14
C TRP A 118 -17.14 -1.47 5.73
N TYR A 119 -17.88 -0.73 4.88
CA TYR A 119 -17.45 -0.38 3.53
C TYR A 119 -16.33 0.68 3.51
N GLU A 120 -16.35 1.64 4.44
CA GLU A 120 -15.25 2.61 4.60
C GLU A 120 -13.95 1.90 4.99
N ARG A 121 -14.05 0.85 5.78
CA ARG A 121 -12.92 0.01 6.15
C ARG A 121 -12.48 -0.87 5.01
N ALA A 122 -13.41 -1.53 4.31
CA ALA A 122 -13.10 -2.50 3.26
C ALA A 122 -12.51 -1.86 2.00
N PHE A 123 -13.04 -0.70 1.58
CA PHE A 123 -12.71 -0.10 0.28
C PHE A 123 -11.94 1.22 0.37
N GLY A 124 -11.84 1.84 1.53
CA GLY A 124 -11.21 3.16 1.70
C GLY A 124 -10.11 3.17 2.74
N PHE A 125 -10.49 3.51 3.96
CA PHE A 125 -9.58 3.92 5.03
C PHE A 125 -9.00 2.78 5.86
N GLY A 126 -9.50 1.54 5.71
CA GLY A 126 -8.93 0.40 6.40
C GLY A 126 -7.51 0.10 5.95
N VAL A 127 -6.76 -0.60 6.81
CA VAL A 127 -5.37 -0.95 6.57
C VAL A 127 -5.17 -2.46 6.59
N ARG A 128 -4.16 -2.91 5.85
CA ARG A 128 -3.63 -4.27 5.91
C ARG A 128 -2.20 -4.20 6.40
N LEU A 129 -1.88 -5.08 7.31
CA LEU A 129 -0.56 -5.17 7.92
C LEU A 129 0.09 -6.51 7.56
N ARG A 130 1.38 -6.46 7.27
CA ARG A 130 2.22 -7.63 7.01
C ARG A 130 3.52 -7.49 7.79
N LYS A 131 4.11 -8.58 8.20
CA LYS A 131 5.45 -8.58 8.79
C LYS A 131 6.46 -8.04 7.78
N SER A 132 7.41 -7.27 8.27
CA SER A 132 8.59 -6.83 7.51
C SER A 132 9.79 -7.72 7.87
N ASP A 133 10.78 -7.77 6.98
CA ASP A 133 12.06 -8.41 7.27
C ASP A 133 12.91 -7.58 8.26
N THR A 134 12.53 -6.32 8.46
CA THR A 134 13.16 -5.42 9.43
C THR A 134 12.55 -5.63 10.81
N PRO A 135 13.34 -5.84 11.87
CA PRO A 135 12.85 -5.98 13.25
C PRO A 135 11.98 -4.79 13.67
N ASN A 136 10.98 -5.05 14.49
CA ASN A 136 10.06 -4.02 15.04
C ASN A 136 9.36 -3.15 13.97
N THR A 137 9.20 -3.70 12.76
CA THR A 137 8.60 -3.01 11.61
C THR A 137 7.50 -3.87 11.01
N LEU A 138 6.38 -3.23 10.67
CA LEU A 138 5.30 -3.81 9.89
C LEU A 138 5.13 -3.04 8.59
N ARG A 139 4.80 -3.73 7.51
CA ARG A 139 4.38 -3.11 6.26
C ARG A 139 2.89 -2.86 6.30
N LEU A 140 2.50 -1.63 6.01
CA LEU A 140 1.12 -1.16 6.03
C LEU A 140 0.69 -0.73 4.63
N THR A 141 -0.46 -1.20 4.18
CA THR A 141 -1.12 -0.73 2.95
C THR A 141 -2.55 -0.32 3.25
N PHE A 142 -3.03 0.74 2.59
CA PHE A 142 -4.44 1.13 2.67
C PHE A 142 -5.29 0.30 1.72
N ASN A 143 -6.51 -0.02 2.13
CA ASN A 143 -7.44 -0.74 1.27
C ASN A 143 -7.80 0.07 0.01
N GLY A 144 -7.93 1.38 0.14
CA GLY A 144 -8.20 2.30 -0.97
C GLY A 144 -6.99 2.69 -1.82
N LEU A 145 -5.74 2.37 -1.38
CA LEU A 145 -4.52 2.73 -2.10
C LEU A 145 -3.49 1.60 -1.97
N LYS A 146 -3.74 0.48 -2.63
CA LYS A 146 -2.93 -0.74 -2.51
C LYS A 146 -1.52 -0.61 -3.11
N SER A 147 -1.30 0.35 -4.00
CA SER A 147 0.00 0.59 -4.64
C SER A 147 1.03 1.22 -3.72
N GLN A 148 0.59 1.89 -2.64
CA GLN A 148 1.47 2.54 -1.69
C GLN A 148 1.64 1.69 -0.44
N GLU A 149 2.87 1.25 -0.20
CA GLU A 149 3.28 0.57 1.02
C GLU A 149 3.99 1.55 1.94
N LEU A 150 3.62 1.54 3.21
CA LEU A 150 4.22 2.31 4.28
C LEU A 150 4.86 1.38 5.30
N GLU A 151 5.78 1.91 6.09
CA GLU A 151 6.42 1.18 7.17
C GLU A 151 5.96 1.73 8.53
N LEU A 152 5.27 0.89 9.31
CA LEU A 152 4.98 1.16 10.70
C LEU A 152 6.16 0.64 11.54
N ARG A 153 6.87 1.54 12.17
CA ARG A 153 8.05 1.22 13.02
C ARG A 153 7.75 1.55 14.46
N GLN A 154 8.02 0.61 15.33
CA GLN A 154 8.08 0.89 16.76
C GLN A 154 9.37 1.67 17.04
N THR A 155 9.25 2.85 17.64
CA THR A 155 10.37 3.78 17.91
C THR A 155 10.81 3.77 19.38
N GLY A 156 10.06 3.09 20.23
CA GLY A 156 10.32 2.91 21.66
C GLY A 156 9.11 2.25 22.35
N PRO A 157 9.18 2.01 23.66
CA PRO A 157 8.01 1.56 24.42
C PRO A 157 6.85 2.55 24.26
N PHE A 158 5.65 2.04 23.97
CA PHE A 158 4.44 2.85 23.72
C PHE A 158 4.61 3.94 22.67
N SER A 159 5.56 3.78 21.74
CA SER A 159 5.84 4.75 20.70
C SER A 159 6.06 4.08 19.35
N ALA A 160 5.37 4.59 18.31
CA ALA A 160 5.51 4.14 16.95
C ALA A 160 5.35 5.31 15.97
N ALA A 161 5.87 5.14 14.77
CA ALA A 161 5.73 6.11 13.70
C ALA A 161 5.52 5.41 12.36
N LEU A 162 4.84 6.10 11.45
CA LEU A 162 4.59 5.63 10.10
C LEU A 162 5.52 6.35 9.12
N PHE A 163 6.18 5.58 8.25
CA PHE A 163 7.13 6.10 7.26
C PHE A 163 6.67 5.79 5.85
N ALA A 164 6.83 6.77 4.98
CA ALA A 164 6.65 6.65 3.54
C ALA A 164 8.00 6.68 2.85
N GLN A 165 8.26 5.74 1.94
CA GLN A 165 9.41 5.80 1.07
C GLN A 165 9.05 6.57 -0.21
N ILE A 166 9.69 7.72 -0.42
CA ILE A 166 9.47 8.59 -1.56
C ILE A 166 10.84 8.91 -2.18
N ASN A 167 11.03 8.60 -3.45
CA ASN A 167 12.32 8.78 -4.15
C ASN A 167 13.51 8.19 -3.39
N ASN A 168 13.39 6.96 -2.92
CA ASN A 168 14.37 6.21 -2.13
C ASN A 168 14.75 6.87 -0.79
N ARG A 169 13.95 7.79 -0.29
CA ARG A 169 14.14 8.44 1.01
C ARG A 169 12.94 8.19 1.91
N ASN A 170 13.22 7.88 3.18
CA ASN A 170 12.18 7.63 4.18
C ASN A 170 11.78 8.95 4.85
N TYR A 171 10.48 9.23 4.84
CA TYR A 171 9.87 10.38 5.52
C TYR A 171 8.87 9.90 6.56
N ARG A 172 8.88 10.50 7.75
CA ARG A 172 7.85 10.25 8.75
C ARG A 172 6.55 10.91 8.29
N LEU A 173 5.50 10.12 8.10
CA LEU A 173 4.18 10.62 7.73
C LEU A 173 3.52 11.26 8.95
N ILE A 174 3.04 12.50 8.82
CA ILE A 174 2.32 13.24 9.86
C ILE A 174 0.83 13.27 9.54
N TYR A 175 0.47 13.71 8.34
CA TYR A 175 -0.91 13.61 7.87
C TYR A 175 -0.99 13.62 6.35
N ALA A 176 -2.15 13.24 5.84
CA ALA A 176 -2.50 13.30 4.44
C ALA A 176 -3.73 14.20 4.24
N TYR A 177 -3.78 14.89 3.11
CA TYR A 177 -4.92 15.70 2.71
C TYR A 177 -5.38 15.31 1.31
N LEU A 178 -6.67 14.97 1.18
CA LEU A 178 -7.28 14.59 -0.08
C LEU A 178 -8.08 15.77 -0.64
N ASP A 179 -7.72 16.22 -1.84
CA ASP A 179 -8.59 17.08 -2.63
C ASP A 179 -9.61 16.18 -3.34
N VAL A 180 -10.89 16.38 -3.03
CA VAL A 180 -12.00 15.57 -3.52
C VAL A 180 -12.90 16.43 -4.38
N ASP A 181 -13.18 15.95 -5.58
CA ASP A 181 -14.19 16.50 -6.48
C ASP A 181 -15.51 15.77 -6.24
N GLU A 182 -16.56 16.53 -5.90
CA GLU A 182 -17.92 16.02 -5.67
C GLU A 182 -18.89 16.42 -6.81
N SER A 183 -18.37 16.96 -7.91
CA SER A 183 -19.21 17.37 -9.06
C SER A 183 -19.85 16.18 -9.80
N GLY A 184 -19.31 14.97 -9.63
CA GLY A 184 -19.81 13.74 -10.23
C GLY A 184 -20.79 12.96 -9.35
N LEU A 185 -21.32 11.86 -9.87
CA LEU A 185 -22.21 10.95 -9.13
C LEU A 185 -21.50 10.32 -7.89
N PHE A 186 -20.22 10.11 -7.99
CA PHE A 186 -19.38 9.60 -6.90
C PHE A 186 -18.21 10.56 -6.63
N PRO A 187 -17.88 10.81 -5.36
CA PRO A 187 -16.71 11.61 -4.98
C PRO A 187 -15.43 11.02 -5.56
N LYS A 188 -14.60 11.86 -6.18
CA LYS A 188 -13.34 11.45 -6.80
C LYS A 188 -12.18 12.20 -6.18
N VAL A 189 -11.14 11.47 -5.73
CA VAL A 189 -9.90 12.07 -5.29
C VAL A 189 -9.12 12.56 -6.51
N THR A 190 -8.83 13.84 -6.56
CA THR A 190 -8.07 14.47 -7.66
C THR A 190 -6.61 14.70 -7.31
N ARG A 191 -6.32 14.88 -6.02
CA ARG A 191 -4.98 15.16 -5.52
C ARG A 191 -4.79 14.60 -4.12
N LEU A 192 -3.61 14.04 -3.88
CA LEU A 192 -3.15 13.62 -2.57
C LEU A 192 -1.96 14.50 -2.15
N ARG A 193 -2.04 15.13 -1.00
CA ARG A 193 -0.92 15.84 -0.37
C ARG A 193 -0.48 15.10 0.87
N LEU A 194 0.80 14.68 0.91
CA LEU A 194 1.42 14.03 2.06
C LEU A 194 2.26 15.06 2.81
N TYR A 195 1.95 15.26 4.07
CA TYR A 195 2.70 16.11 4.99
C TYR A 195 3.55 15.22 5.87
N THR A 196 4.85 15.35 5.68
CA THR A 196 5.84 14.47 6.28
C THR A 196 6.88 15.28 7.03
N ASN A 197 7.63 14.64 7.92
CA ASN A 197 8.83 15.17 8.51
C ASN A 197 10.04 14.38 7.98
N ASP A 198 11.07 15.10 7.57
CA ASP A 198 12.33 14.51 7.18
C ASP A 198 13.19 14.26 8.43
N PRO A 199 13.42 13.01 8.84
CA PRO A 199 14.12 12.71 10.08
C PRO A 199 15.59 13.14 10.07
N LEU A 200 16.19 13.40 8.89
CA LEU A 200 17.59 13.84 8.77
C LEU A 200 17.76 15.33 8.96
N THR A 201 16.77 16.13 8.53
CA THR A 201 16.85 17.60 8.57
C THR A 201 15.91 18.21 9.59
N GLY A 202 14.94 17.45 10.11
CA GLY A 202 13.87 17.94 10.98
C GLY A 202 12.84 18.82 10.26
N LEU A 203 12.99 19.07 8.95
CA LEU A 203 12.07 19.90 8.18
C LEU A 203 10.79 19.14 7.83
N TYR A 204 9.69 19.87 7.76
CA TYR A 204 8.45 19.35 7.19
C TYR A 204 8.51 19.43 5.67
N VAL A 205 8.06 18.37 5.03
CA VAL A 205 8.11 18.21 3.58
C VAL A 205 6.71 17.86 3.08
N THR A 206 6.21 18.66 2.14
CA THR A 206 4.94 18.39 1.47
C THR A 206 5.20 17.76 0.11
N HIS A 207 4.62 16.58 -0.10
CA HIS A 207 4.65 15.88 -1.38
C HIS A 207 3.25 15.96 -1.99
N THR A 208 3.13 16.55 -3.17
CA THR A 208 1.87 16.64 -3.90
C THR A 208 1.85 15.63 -5.04
N ILE A 209 0.80 14.84 -5.09
CA ILE A 209 0.60 13.76 -6.05
C ILE A 209 -0.74 13.98 -6.72
N ALA A 210 -0.77 14.13 -8.05
CA ALA A 210 -2.02 14.10 -8.79
C ALA A 210 -2.51 12.66 -8.89
N VAL A 211 -3.78 12.46 -8.58
CA VAL A 211 -4.43 11.17 -8.74
C VAL A 211 -5.14 11.20 -10.08
N SER A 212 -4.46 10.74 -11.13
CA SER A 212 -5.08 10.60 -12.46
C SER A 212 -6.13 9.50 -12.41
N GLY A 213 -7.40 9.90 -12.56
CA GLY A 213 -8.51 9.04 -12.95
C GLY A 213 -8.56 7.65 -12.32
N GLY A 214 -8.61 7.55 -11.01
CA GLY A 214 -8.86 6.28 -10.35
C GLY A 214 -10.27 5.80 -10.66
N ALA A 215 -10.45 5.08 -11.75
CA ALA A 215 -11.50 4.09 -11.82
C ALA A 215 -11.19 3.10 -10.69
N TYR A 216 -12.12 2.90 -9.79
CA TYR A 216 -12.19 1.68 -8.99
C TYR A 216 -12.42 0.58 -10.03
N THR A 217 -11.35 0.02 -10.58
CA THR A 217 -11.44 -1.22 -11.34
C THR A 217 -11.74 -2.30 -10.32
N GLU A 218 -12.89 -2.92 -10.54
CA GLU A 218 -13.46 -4.08 -9.87
C GLU A 218 -12.45 -5.22 -9.65
#